data_79113d4a7cfd61bb13f32269916bfecf
#
_entry.id   79113d4a7cfd61bb13f32269916bfecf
#
_cell.length_a   1.000
_cell.length_b   1.000
_cell.length_c   1.000
_cell.angle_alpha   90.00
_cell.angle_beta   90.00
_cell.angle_gamma   90.00
#
_symmetry.space_group_name_H-M   'P 1'
#
loop_
_entity.id
_entity.type
_entity.pdbx_description
1 polymer ?
#
loop_
_entity_poly.entity_id
_entity_poly.type
_entity_poly.pdbx_seq_one_letter_code
_entity_poly.pdbx_strand_id
1 'polypeptide(L)'
;KNKSDFIFISAPENVAWLLNIRGSDSPNSPIPNCHLLLDKKKNLYLITKKKKALKLANENKINFRQIIEHQNFEKIVKNLDGNRIIIDNKTCSIFYENILENKFKILKKEDPIYLLKSVKNNLEIKNMIDTHIIDGVALTKFLYWIKMKNKKKITEYEAQKKLEFFRKKN
;
A
#
# COMPACT_ATOMS: atom_id res chain seq x y z
N LYS A 1 11.58 23.11 6.32
CA LYS A 1 11.41 22.21 7.49
C LYS A 1 9.93 22.25 7.91
N ASN A 2 9.21 21.17 7.68
CA ASN A 2 7.78 21.07 8.02
C ASN A 2 7.64 20.80 9.51
N LYS A 3 7.18 21.78 10.26
CA LYS A 3 6.85 21.58 11.69
C LYS A 3 5.45 20.97 11.78
N SER A 4 5.34 19.64 11.65
CA SER A 4 4.14 18.87 11.95
C SER A 4 4.41 17.91 13.10
N ASP A 5 3.39 17.58 13.85
CA ASP A 5 3.47 16.63 14.96
C ASP A 5 3.22 15.21 14.47
N PHE A 6 2.39 15.08 13.42
CA PHE A 6 1.98 13.83 12.83
C PHE A 6 2.03 13.86 11.30
N ILE A 7 2.11 12.66 10.71
CA ILE A 7 1.80 12.41 9.31
C ILE A 7 0.84 11.22 9.23
N PHE A 8 -0.22 11.37 8.44
CA PHE A 8 -1.15 10.29 8.11
C PHE A 8 -0.90 9.81 6.69
N ILE A 9 -0.42 8.58 6.55
CA ILE A 9 -0.17 7.92 5.27
C ILE A 9 -1.42 7.13 4.92
N SER A 10 -2.20 7.64 3.99
CA SER A 10 -3.47 7.05 3.55
C SER A 10 -3.30 6.05 2.41
N ALA A 11 -2.23 6.14 1.63
CA ALA A 11 -1.94 5.24 0.52
C ALA A 11 -1.45 3.86 1.02
N PRO A 12 -2.23 2.77 0.85
CA PRO A 12 -1.88 1.45 1.37
C PRO A 12 -0.57 0.90 0.80
N GLU A 13 -0.27 1.21 -0.47
CA GLU A 13 0.98 0.81 -1.12
C GLU A 13 2.22 1.48 -0.50
N ASN A 14 2.07 2.70 0.01
CA ASN A 14 3.13 3.41 0.70
C ASN A 14 3.35 2.82 2.10
N VAL A 15 2.27 2.47 2.81
CA VAL A 15 2.35 1.75 4.08
C VAL A 15 3.00 0.38 3.90
N ALA A 16 2.58 -0.36 2.87
CA ALA A 16 3.14 -1.68 2.55
C ALA A 16 4.64 -1.62 2.28
N TRP A 17 5.09 -0.61 1.53
CA TRP A 17 6.50 -0.40 1.25
C TRP A 17 7.28 0.00 2.52
N LEU A 18 6.80 0.99 3.26
CA LEU A 18 7.48 1.54 4.45
C LEU A 18 7.68 0.48 5.56
N LEU A 19 6.65 -0.34 5.79
CA LEU A 19 6.68 -1.40 6.82
C LEU A 19 7.17 -2.75 6.28
N ASN A 20 7.46 -2.84 4.98
CA ASN A 20 7.79 -4.08 4.28
C ASN A 20 6.80 -5.22 4.56
N ILE A 21 5.51 -4.91 4.46
CA ILE A 21 4.42 -5.86 4.68
C ILE A 21 3.69 -6.16 3.38
N ARG A 22 3.07 -7.33 3.32
CA ARG A 22 2.23 -7.75 2.20
C ARG A 22 0.90 -8.26 2.73
N GLY A 23 -0.14 -8.15 1.91
CA GLY A 23 -1.49 -8.61 2.21
C GLY A 23 -2.11 -9.38 1.05
N SER A 24 -3.29 -9.91 1.30
CA SER A 24 -4.10 -10.68 0.33
C SER A 24 -5.53 -10.14 0.24
N ASP A 25 -5.69 -8.84 0.42
CA ASP A 25 -7.01 -8.20 0.39
C ASP A 25 -7.58 -8.09 -1.02
N SER A 26 -6.71 -8.12 -2.03
CA SER A 26 -7.09 -8.17 -3.44
C SER A 26 -6.43 -9.37 -4.12
N PRO A 27 -7.15 -10.09 -5.02
CA PRO A 27 -6.61 -11.30 -5.66
C PRO A 27 -5.34 -11.09 -6.46
N ASN A 28 -5.16 -9.90 -7.03
CA ASN A 28 -4.04 -9.59 -7.94
C ASN A 28 -3.09 -8.51 -7.40
N SER A 29 -3.19 -8.19 -6.10
CA SER A 29 -2.34 -7.17 -5.48
C SER A 29 -1.89 -7.62 -4.09
N PRO A 30 -0.58 -7.60 -3.80
CA PRO A 30 -0.05 -7.94 -2.48
C PRO A 30 -0.16 -6.77 -1.48
N ILE A 31 -0.96 -5.76 -1.77
CA ILE A 31 -1.10 -4.56 -0.93
C ILE A 31 -2.20 -4.81 0.11
N PRO A 32 -1.89 -4.72 1.41
CA PRO A 32 -2.89 -4.82 2.47
C PRO A 32 -3.74 -3.54 2.54
N ASN A 33 -5.02 -3.67 2.79
CA ASN A 33 -5.87 -2.51 3.08
C ASN A 33 -5.58 -1.99 4.49
N CYS A 34 -4.77 -0.95 4.56
CA CYS A 34 -4.33 -0.34 5.81
C CYS A 34 -3.92 1.13 5.59
N HIS A 35 -3.87 1.88 6.68
CA HIS A 35 -3.32 3.23 6.73
C HIS A 35 -2.33 3.31 7.90
N LEU A 36 -1.52 4.37 7.95
CA LEU A 36 -0.51 4.54 8.98
C LEU A 36 -0.53 5.97 9.51
N LEU A 37 -0.51 6.10 10.83
CA LEU A 37 -0.27 7.36 11.50
C LEU A 37 1.10 7.29 12.19
N LEU A 38 1.94 8.28 11.92
CA LEU A 38 3.27 8.42 12.53
C LEU A 38 3.36 9.73 13.28
N ASP A 39 4.00 9.72 14.46
CA ASP A 39 4.34 10.92 15.18
C ASP A 39 5.84 11.30 15.02
N LYS A 40 6.20 12.50 15.44
CA LYS A 40 7.58 13.00 15.43
C LYS A 40 8.54 12.24 16.36
N LYS A 41 8.00 11.47 17.32
CA LYS A 41 8.77 10.61 18.25
C LYS A 41 8.99 9.21 17.68
N LYS A 42 8.57 8.97 16.42
CA LYS A 42 8.63 7.68 15.71
C LYS A 42 7.66 6.61 16.26
N ASN A 43 6.65 7.00 17.05
CA ASN A 43 5.58 6.08 17.32
C ASN A 43 4.73 5.90 16.07
N LEU A 44 4.35 4.66 15.78
CA LEU A 44 3.49 4.33 14.66
C LEU A 44 2.19 3.70 15.15
N TYR A 45 1.12 3.95 14.39
CA TYR A 45 -0.18 3.34 14.60
C TYR A 45 -0.67 2.81 13.25
N LEU A 46 -0.77 1.49 13.14
CA LEU A 46 -1.27 0.82 11.93
C LEU A 46 -2.79 0.70 12.01
N ILE A 47 -3.49 1.36 11.09
CA ILE A 47 -4.95 1.33 11.02
C ILE A 47 -5.35 0.21 10.08
N THR A 48 -5.87 -0.87 10.64
CA THR A 48 -6.34 -2.06 9.90
C THR A 48 -7.16 -2.98 10.82
N LYS A 49 -7.77 -4.03 10.28
CA LYS A 49 -8.44 -5.05 11.09
C LYS A 49 -7.42 -5.80 11.95
N LYS A 50 -7.59 -5.82 13.28
CA LYS A 50 -6.66 -6.51 14.21
C LYS A 50 -6.38 -7.96 13.80
N LYS A 51 -7.40 -8.72 13.41
CA LYS A 51 -7.26 -10.11 12.97
C LYS A 51 -6.23 -10.29 11.84
N LYS A 52 -6.15 -9.33 10.90
CA LYS A 52 -5.18 -9.37 9.79
C LYS A 52 -3.76 -9.10 10.28
N ALA A 53 -3.61 -8.23 11.25
CA ALA A 53 -2.30 -7.80 11.74
C ALA A 53 -1.73 -8.68 12.87
N LEU A 54 -2.48 -9.69 13.35
CA LEU A 54 -2.02 -10.61 14.40
C LEU A 54 -0.67 -11.25 14.07
N LYS A 55 -0.48 -11.66 12.81
CA LYS A 55 0.79 -12.25 12.37
C LYS A 55 1.96 -11.28 12.54
N LEU A 56 1.77 -10.00 12.21
CA LEU A 56 2.80 -8.97 12.37
C LEU A 56 3.16 -8.73 13.84
N ALA A 57 2.16 -8.79 14.73
CA ALA A 57 2.36 -8.67 16.16
C ALA A 57 3.08 -9.91 16.73
N ASN A 58 2.71 -11.12 16.29
CA ASN A 58 3.36 -12.37 16.71
C ASN A 58 4.82 -12.45 16.22
N GLU A 59 5.13 -11.87 15.08
CA GLU A 59 6.49 -11.76 14.54
C GLU A 59 7.28 -10.57 15.13
N ASN A 60 6.74 -9.89 16.14
CA ASN A 60 7.32 -8.70 16.79
C ASN A 60 7.65 -7.54 15.82
N LYS A 61 7.01 -7.50 14.65
CA LYS A 61 7.19 -6.41 13.67
C LYS A 61 6.48 -5.14 14.09
N ILE A 62 5.35 -5.27 14.78
CA ILE A 62 4.52 -4.17 15.29
C ILE A 62 3.97 -4.59 16.65
N ASN A 63 4.00 -3.68 17.64
CA ASN A 63 3.37 -3.95 18.92
C ASN A 63 1.83 -4.00 18.74
N PHE A 64 1.19 -4.98 19.35
CA PHE A 64 -0.27 -5.17 19.25
C PHE A 64 -1.06 -3.91 19.65
N ARG A 65 -0.56 -3.12 20.60
CA ARG A 65 -1.17 -1.86 21.04
C ARG A 65 -1.13 -0.76 19.97
N GLN A 66 -0.25 -0.89 18.98
CA GLN A 66 -0.12 0.04 17.87
C GLN A 66 -1.04 -0.31 16.69
N ILE A 67 -1.77 -1.43 16.77
CA ILE A 67 -2.75 -1.82 15.76
C ILE A 67 -4.12 -1.28 16.16
N ILE A 68 -4.66 -0.39 15.33
CA ILE A 68 -5.92 0.31 15.55
C ILE A 68 -6.94 -0.16 14.52
N GLU A 69 -8.12 -0.56 14.97
CA GLU A 69 -9.24 -0.81 14.07
C GLU A 69 -9.88 0.50 13.59
N HIS A 70 -10.37 0.52 12.36
CA HIS A 70 -10.94 1.72 11.73
C HIS A 70 -12.00 2.40 12.62
N GLN A 71 -12.86 1.62 13.25
CA GLN A 71 -13.90 2.10 14.17
C GLN A 71 -13.38 2.82 15.41
N ASN A 72 -12.14 2.53 15.81
CA ASN A 72 -11.50 3.14 16.99
C ASN A 72 -10.60 4.33 16.62
N PHE A 73 -10.45 4.63 15.33
CA PHE A 73 -9.51 5.65 14.85
C PHE A 73 -9.83 7.03 15.43
N GLU A 74 -11.08 7.45 15.35
CA GLU A 74 -11.51 8.76 15.89
C GLU A 74 -11.23 8.89 17.39
N LYS A 75 -11.52 7.85 18.19
CA LYS A 75 -11.24 7.82 19.63
C LYS A 75 -9.74 7.98 19.91
N ILE A 76 -8.89 7.32 19.13
CA ILE A 76 -7.44 7.43 19.30
C ILE A 76 -6.97 8.84 18.92
N VAL A 77 -7.42 9.37 17.78
CA VAL A 77 -7.07 10.71 17.30
C VAL A 77 -7.39 11.78 18.33
N LYS A 78 -8.55 11.72 18.98
CA LYS A 78 -8.97 12.68 20.03
C LYS A 78 -8.00 12.70 21.21
N ASN A 79 -7.35 11.58 21.53
CA ASN A 79 -6.43 11.45 22.68
C ASN A 79 -4.96 11.73 22.33
N LEU A 80 -4.64 11.99 21.06
CA LEU A 80 -3.27 12.32 20.68
C LEU A 80 -2.92 13.76 21.06
N ASP A 81 -1.68 13.94 21.53
CA ASP A 81 -1.16 15.26 21.88
C ASP A 81 -0.37 15.84 20.70
N GLY A 82 -0.88 16.95 20.15
CA GLY A 82 -0.31 17.67 19.01
C GLY A 82 -1.31 18.58 18.34
N ASN A 83 -0.81 19.45 17.44
CA ASN A 83 -1.60 20.50 16.82
C ASN A 83 -1.65 20.43 15.30
N ARG A 84 -0.69 19.77 14.65
CA ARG A 84 -0.53 19.78 13.20
C ARG A 84 -0.31 18.38 12.64
N ILE A 85 -1.02 18.07 11.55
CA ILE A 85 -0.88 16.82 10.83
C ILE A 85 -0.70 17.05 9.34
N ILE A 86 0.19 16.26 8.72
CA ILE A 86 0.33 16.21 7.26
C ILE A 86 -0.58 15.11 6.74
N ILE A 87 -1.32 15.39 5.67
CA ILE A 87 -2.05 14.44 4.86
C ILE A 87 -1.77 14.68 3.39
N ASP A 88 -1.83 13.63 2.58
CA ASP A 88 -1.88 13.74 1.12
C ASP A 88 -3.35 13.74 0.67
N ASN A 89 -3.84 14.89 0.17
CA ASN A 89 -5.22 15.04 -0.27
C ASN A 89 -5.56 14.27 -1.53
N LYS A 90 -4.56 13.73 -2.27
CA LYS A 90 -4.78 12.88 -3.44
C LYS A 90 -5.22 11.46 -3.03
N THR A 91 -4.84 11.01 -1.84
CA THR A 91 -5.08 9.64 -1.36
C THR A 91 -5.91 9.55 -0.09
N CYS A 92 -5.97 10.64 0.70
CA CYS A 92 -6.76 10.68 1.92
C CYS A 92 -8.26 10.79 1.58
N SER A 93 -9.06 9.84 2.09
CA SER A 93 -10.50 9.94 1.93
C SER A 93 -11.08 11.05 2.81
N ILE A 94 -12.21 11.62 2.37
CA ILE A 94 -12.93 12.65 3.13
C ILE A 94 -13.32 12.18 4.54
N PHE A 95 -13.57 10.88 4.71
CA PHE A 95 -13.87 10.30 6.02
C PHE A 95 -12.72 10.51 7.01
N TYR A 96 -11.49 10.19 6.62
CA TYR A 96 -10.31 10.38 7.48
C TYR A 96 -9.95 11.85 7.63
N GLU A 97 -10.04 12.63 6.56
CA GLU A 97 -9.78 14.07 6.60
C GLU A 97 -10.66 14.75 7.64
N ASN A 98 -11.99 14.51 7.63
CA ASN A 98 -12.92 15.08 8.61
C ASN A 98 -12.59 14.70 10.05
N ILE A 99 -12.22 13.43 10.30
CA ILE A 99 -11.82 13.01 11.67
C ILE A 99 -10.57 13.76 12.13
N LEU A 100 -9.58 13.90 11.24
CA LEU A 100 -8.32 14.57 11.56
C LEU A 100 -8.47 16.07 11.72
N GLU A 101 -9.31 16.71 10.90
CA GLU A 101 -9.60 18.15 10.94
C GLU A 101 -10.28 18.58 12.25
N ASN A 102 -11.09 17.71 12.85
CA ASN A 102 -11.71 17.98 14.16
C ASN A 102 -10.69 18.12 15.31
N LYS A 103 -9.44 17.67 15.12
CA LYS A 103 -8.41 17.68 16.16
C LYS A 103 -7.18 18.48 15.77
N PHE A 104 -6.77 18.45 14.50
CA PHE A 104 -5.50 18.98 14.04
C PHE A 104 -5.68 20.06 12.98
N LYS A 105 -4.74 20.99 12.93
CA LYS A 105 -4.54 21.83 11.76
C LYS A 105 -3.93 20.99 10.64
N ILE A 106 -4.68 20.74 9.58
CA ILE A 106 -4.24 19.94 8.44
C ILE A 106 -3.25 20.72 7.58
N LEU A 107 -2.17 20.05 7.20
CA LEU A 107 -1.19 20.47 6.21
C LEU A 107 -1.26 19.53 5.01
N LYS A 108 -1.88 19.99 3.91
CA LYS A 108 -2.00 19.23 2.67
C LYS A 108 -0.67 19.22 1.94
N LYS A 109 -0.04 18.04 1.85
CA LYS A 109 1.25 17.82 1.19
C LYS A 109 1.30 16.43 0.62
N GLU A 110 2.03 16.28 -0.48
CA GLU A 110 2.29 14.97 -1.07
C GLU A 110 2.98 14.04 -0.07
N ASP A 111 2.57 12.77 -0.06
CA ASP A 111 3.17 11.75 0.79
C ASP A 111 4.65 11.56 0.43
N PRO A 112 5.58 11.83 1.36
CA PRO A 112 7.02 11.73 1.10
C PRO A 112 7.48 10.32 0.73
N ILE A 113 6.68 9.30 1.03
CA ILE A 113 7.03 7.90 0.69
C ILE A 113 7.07 7.68 -0.82
N TYR A 114 6.29 8.44 -1.61
CA TYR A 114 6.36 8.35 -3.08
C TYR A 114 7.77 8.64 -3.59
N LEU A 115 8.41 9.69 -3.08
CA LEU A 115 9.78 10.03 -3.46
C LEU A 115 10.78 9.00 -2.91
N LEU A 116 10.63 8.58 -1.66
CA LEU A 116 11.54 7.61 -1.03
C LEU A 116 11.54 6.26 -1.78
N LYS A 117 10.37 5.72 -2.11
CA LYS A 117 10.27 4.45 -2.84
C LYS A 117 10.64 4.55 -4.34
N SER A 118 10.69 5.76 -4.90
CA SER A 118 11.09 5.96 -6.29
C SER A 118 12.58 5.67 -6.50
N VAL A 119 13.41 5.94 -5.51
CA VAL A 119 14.85 5.65 -5.53
C VAL A 119 15.06 4.21 -5.06
N LYS A 120 15.35 3.31 -6.00
CA LYS A 120 15.53 1.87 -5.74
C LYS A 120 16.93 1.57 -5.24
N ASN A 121 17.04 0.68 -4.26
CA ASN A 121 18.31 0.09 -3.87
C ASN A 121 18.73 -1.03 -4.84
N ASN A 122 19.96 -1.52 -4.71
CA ASN A 122 20.53 -2.53 -5.62
C ASN A 122 19.72 -3.84 -5.63
N LEU A 123 19.17 -4.25 -4.50
CA LEU A 123 18.34 -5.47 -4.42
C LEU A 123 17.01 -5.27 -5.13
N GLU A 124 16.37 -4.12 -4.95
CA GLU A 124 15.12 -3.78 -5.64
C GLU A 124 15.35 -3.71 -7.16
N ILE A 125 16.46 -3.12 -7.61
CA ILE A 125 16.82 -3.06 -9.03
C ILE A 125 17.00 -4.46 -9.60
N LYS A 126 17.76 -5.33 -8.93
CA LYS A 126 17.96 -6.71 -9.36
C LYS A 126 16.63 -7.46 -9.47
N ASN A 127 15.80 -7.39 -8.41
CA ASN A 127 14.49 -8.06 -8.40
C ASN A 127 13.56 -7.53 -9.52
N MET A 128 13.61 -6.23 -9.82
CA MET A 128 12.86 -5.66 -10.95
C MET A 128 13.33 -6.23 -12.29
N ILE A 129 14.64 -6.30 -12.52
CA ILE A 129 15.21 -6.87 -13.76
C ILE A 129 14.75 -8.33 -13.92
N ASP A 130 14.94 -9.14 -12.89
CA ASP A 130 14.59 -10.56 -12.91
C ASP A 130 13.07 -10.76 -13.16
N THR A 131 12.23 -9.97 -12.49
CA THR A 131 10.77 -10.01 -12.67
C THR A 131 10.36 -9.60 -14.07
N HIS A 132 10.98 -8.56 -14.65
CA HIS A 132 10.67 -8.11 -16.01
C HIS A 132 11.08 -9.13 -17.07
N ILE A 133 12.19 -9.87 -16.86
CA ILE A 133 12.59 -10.94 -17.75
C ILE A 133 11.52 -12.07 -17.73
N ILE A 134 11.10 -12.51 -16.54
CA ILE A 134 10.10 -13.57 -16.39
C ILE A 134 8.74 -13.15 -16.98
N ASP A 135 8.26 -11.94 -16.66
CA ASP A 135 6.98 -11.44 -17.17
C ASP A 135 7.07 -11.16 -18.68
N GLY A 136 8.21 -10.70 -19.18
CA GLY A 136 8.47 -10.50 -20.60
C GLY A 136 8.35 -11.80 -21.41
N VAL A 137 8.85 -12.91 -20.89
CA VAL A 137 8.68 -14.24 -21.50
C VAL A 137 7.19 -14.63 -21.54
N ALA A 138 6.47 -14.43 -20.43
CA ALA A 138 5.03 -14.73 -20.39
C ALA A 138 4.23 -13.87 -21.36
N LEU A 139 4.54 -12.57 -21.41
CA LEU A 139 3.90 -11.62 -22.31
C LEU A 139 4.19 -11.94 -23.78
N THR A 140 5.43 -12.29 -24.13
CA THR A 140 5.81 -12.69 -25.50
C THR A 140 5.03 -13.93 -25.96
N LYS A 141 4.93 -14.95 -25.10
CA LYS A 141 4.11 -16.14 -25.36
C LYS A 141 2.64 -15.78 -25.55
N PHE A 142 2.13 -14.85 -24.77
CA PHE A 142 0.75 -14.38 -24.87
C PHE A 142 0.49 -13.62 -26.18
N LEU A 143 1.37 -12.70 -26.57
CA LEU A 143 1.26 -11.96 -27.83
C LEU A 143 1.32 -12.90 -29.05
N TYR A 144 2.22 -13.88 -29.03
CA TYR A 144 2.27 -14.94 -30.04
C TYR A 144 0.94 -15.69 -30.11
N TRP A 145 0.40 -16.12 -28.96
CA TRP A 145 -0.88 -16.83 -28.90
C TRP A 145 -2.03 -15.99 -29.48
N ILE A 146 -2.13 -14.70 -29.16
CA ILE A 146 -3.14 -13.79 -29.74
C ILE A 146 -2.98 -13.72 -31.26
N LYS A 147 -1.75 -13.52 -31.75
CA LYS A 147 -1.47 -13.42 -33.17
C LYS A 147 -1.89 -14.69 -33.94
N MET A 148 -1.63 -15.85 -33.36
CA MET A 148 -2.02 -17.15 -33.96
C MET A 148 -3.53 -17.41 -33.91
N LYS A 149 -4.26 -16.78 -32.99
CA LYS A 149 -5.72 -16.87 -32.88
C LYS A 149 -6.48 -15.80 -33.66
N ASN A 150 -5.81 -14.98 -34.43
CA ASN A 150 -6.30 -13.77 -35.09
C ASN A 150 -7.62 -13.93 -35.90
N LYS A 151 -8.01 -15.15 -36.27
CA LYS A 151 -9.26 -15.45 -37.00
C LYS A 151 -10.43 -15.86 -36.10
N LYS A 152 -10.24 -15.97 -34.80
CA LYS A 152 -11.28 -16.37 -33.83
C LYS A 152 -11.60 -15.20 -32.91
N LYS A 153 -12.88 -14.99 -32.63
CA LYS A 153 -13.32 -14.03 -31.60
C LYS A 153 -12.75 -14.51 -30.26
N ILE A 154 -11.90 -13.68 -29.63
CA ILE A 154 -11.34 -13.87 -28.30
C ILE A 154 -12.00 -12.84 -27.39
N THR A 155 -12.55 -13.28 -26.27
CA THR A 155 -13.08 -12.37 -25.25
C THR A 155 -11.93 -11.86 -24.36
N GLU A 156 -12.13 -10.69 -23.73
CA GLU A 156 -11.16 -10.15 -22.74
C GLU A 156 -10.90 -11.13 -21.60
N TYR A 157 -11.93 -11.85 -21.16
CA TYR A 157 -11.80 -12.87 -20.12
C TYR A 157 -10.89 -14.02 -20.54
N GLU A 158 -11.05 -14.54 -21.77
CA GLU A 158 -10.19 -15.60 -22.30
C GLU A 158 -8.74 -15.13 -22.43
N ALA A 159 -8.54 -13.89 -22.88
CA ALA A 159 -7.22 -13.28 -22.98
C ALA A 159 -6.56 -13.14 -21.61
N GLN A 160 -7.29 -12.63 -20.60
CA GLN A 160 -6.81 -12.53 -19.22
C GLN A 160 -6.40 -13.90 -18.66
N LYS A 161 -7.26 -14.91 -18.78
CA LYS A 161 -6.97 -16.27 -18.30
C LYS A 161 -5.74 -16.89 -18.99
N LYS A 162 -5.57 -16.60 -20.28
CA LYS A 162 -4.40 -17.10 -21.01
C LYS A 162 -3.11 -16.43 -20.60
N LEU A 163 -3.11 -15.12 -20.36
CA LEU A 163 -1.95 -14.42 -19.82
C LEU A 163 -1.59 -14.93 -18.41
N GLU A 164 -2.59 -15.10 -17.54
CA GLU A 164 -2.39 -15.68 -16.21
C GLU A 164 -1.78 -17.07 -16.26
N PHE A 165 -2.25 -17.91 -17.19
CA PHE A 165 -1.68 -19.24 -17.43
C PHE A 165 -0.19 -19.19 -17.81
N PHE A 166 0.20 -18.26 -18.69
CA PHE A 166 1.61 -18.12 -19.07
C PHE A 166 2.47 -17.60 -17.91
N ARG A 167 1.94 -16.69 -17.08
CA ARG A 167 2.63 -16.19 -15.88
C ARG A 167 2.85 -17.27 -14.83
N LYS A 168 1.88 -18.18 -14.65
CA LYS A 168 2.00 -19.30 -13.70
C LYS A 168 2.96 -20.40 -14.16
N LYS A 169 3.26 -20.46 -15.47
CA LYS A 169 4.12 -21.49 -16.07
C LYS A 169 5.60 -21.11 -16.13
N ASN A 170 5.94 -19.87 -15.87
CA ASN A 170 7.30 -19.35 -15.85
C ASN A 170 7.69 -18.93 -14.43
#